data_31c43f9b7bcf503059651cb9e3973d53
#
_entry.id   31c43f9b7bcf503059651cb9e3973d53
#
_cell.length_a   1.000
_cell.length_b   1.000
_cell.length_c   1.000
_cell.angle_alpha   90.00
_cell.angle_beta   90.00
_cell.angle_gamma   90.00
#
_symmetry.space_group_name_H-M   'P 1'
#
loop_
_entity.id
_entity.type
_entity.pdbx_description
1 polymer ?
#
loop_
_entity_poly.entity_id
_entity_poly.type
_entity_poly.pdbx_seq_one_letter_code
_entity_poly.pdbx_strand_id
1 'polypeptide(L)'
;SVGAPGGSKEDPNRPKLAAGGREIDLRGHYVMPGFVDMHGHIGGEEQGVSAEYVYKLWMGHGITTIRDPGCGNGVAWCAGEQRRSAANAITAPRIFPYAFFAAERKAPITDPEDARAWVREVKAKGALGMKCFGYRPDILEAAFDELQKQGMRSACRHAQLDVARVNVLTTARWGLTSMEHWYGLREALFADRTVQ
;
A
#
# COMPACT_ATOMS: atom_id res chain seq x y z
N SER A 1 12.24 -6.67 21.50
CA SER A 1 11.21 -7.27 22.35
C SER A 1 10.82 -6.27 23.45
N VAL A 2 9.56 -6.17 23.73
CA VAL A 2 9.02 -5.35 24.83
C VAL A 2 8.80 -6.32 26.01
N GLY A 3 9.45 -6.06 27.13
CA GLY A 3 9.20 -6.83 28.35
C GLY A 3 7.79 -6.57 28.89
N ALA A 4 7.21 -7.53 29.59
CA ALA A 4 5.94 -7.35 30.24
C ALA A 4 6.00 -6.18 31.26
N PRO A 5 4.92 -5.38 31.38
CA PRO A 5 4.85 -4.35 32.42
C PRO A 5 5.09 -4.96 33.81
N GLY A 6 6.08 -4.47 34.56
CA GLY A 6 6.41 -4.97 35.90
C GLY A 6 7.31 -6.21 35.96
N GLY A 7 7.80 -6.72 34.84
CA GLY A 7 8.79 -7.80 34.84
C GLY A 7 10.10 -7.34 35.49
N SER A 8 10.59 -8.11 36.49
CA SER A 8 11.88 -7.80 37.13
C SER A 8 13.02 -8.10 36.17
N LYS A 9 14.19 -7.48 36.40
CA LYS A 9 15.42 -7.81 35.65
C LYS A 9 15.84 -9.28 35.82
N GLU A 10 15.31 -9.95 36.81
CA GLU A 10 15.60 -11.34 37.19
C GLU A 10 14.60 -12.35 36.59
N ASP A 11 13.61 -11.90 35.78
CA ASP A 11 12.69 -12.82 35.10
C ASP A 11 13.49 -13.73 34.12
N PRO A 12 13.52 -15.05 34.36
CA PRO A 12 14.27 -15.97 33.52
C PRO A 12 13.76 -16.05 32.07
N ASN A 13 12.51 -15.60 31.82
CA ASN A 13 11.90 -15.55 30.51
C ASN A 13 12.15 -14.20 29.79
N ARG A 14 12.84 -13.27 30.45
CA ARG A 14 13.16 -11.99 29.83
C ARG A 14 14.08 -12.21 28.62
N PRO A 15 13.76 -11.66 27.45
CA PRO A 15 14.63 -11.74 26.30
C PRO A 15 16.02 -11.17 26.61
N LYS A 16 17.06 -11.94 26.33
CA LYS A 16 18.44 -11.47 26.49
C LYS A 16 18.78 -10.51 25.35
N LEU A 17 19.59 -9.50 25.66
CA LEU A 17 20.14 -8.61 24.66
C LEU A 17 21.01 -9.41 23.67
N ALA A 18 20.79 -9.19 22.39
CA ALA A 18 21.74 -9.66 21.37
C ALA A 18 23.06 -8.86 21.49
N ALA A 19 24.14 -9.38 20.92
CA ALA A 19 25.41 -8.67 20.84
C ALA A 19 25.20 -7.30 20.18
N GLY A 20 25.67 -6.23 20.83
CA GLY A 20 25.45 -4.85 20.39
C GLY A 20 24.05 -4.30 20.69
N GLY A 21 23.16 -5.08 21.32
CA GLY A 21 21.86 -4.62 21.74
C GLY A 21 21.91 -3.54 22.82
N ARG A 22 20.86 -2.73 22.88
CA ARG A 22 20.74 -1.61 23.80
C ARG A 22 19.48 -1.74 24.63
N GLU A 23 19.60 -1.57 25.95
CA GLU A 23 18.45 -1.46 26.86
C GLU A 23 18.07 0.02 27.01
N ILE A 24 16.78 0.32 26.85
CA ILE A 24 16.24 1.67 27.05
C ILE A 24 15.25 1.59 28.21
N ASP A 25 15.48 2.41 29.24
CA ASP A 25 14.56 2.55 30.36
C ASP A 25 13.36 3.42 29.96
N LEU A 26 12.18 2.82 29.96
CA LEU A 26 10.92 3.47 29.60
C LEU A 26 9.97 3.60 30.79
N ARG A 27 10.47 3.55 32.03
CA ARG A 27 9.64 3.75 33.22
C ARG A 27 8.98 5.13 33.18
N GLY A 28 7.67 5.17 33.42
CA GLY A 28 6.85 6.39 33.30
C GLY A 28 6.40 6.73 31.87
N HIS A 29 6.75 5.90 30.88
CA HIS A 29 6.32 6.05 29.50
C HIS A 29 5.47 4.87 29.05
N TYR A 30 4.58 5.12 28.10
CA TYR A 30 3.81 4.10 27.41
C TYR A 30 4.43 3.82 26.05
N VAL A 31 4.46 2.54 25.65
CA VAL A 31 5.00 2.11 24.36
C VAL A 31 3.88 1.44 23.59
N MET A 32 3.73 1.83 22.34
CA MET A 32 2.78 1.24 21.39
C MET A 32 3.48 1.03 20.05
N PRO A 33 2.96 0.13 19.19
CA PRO A 33 3.39 0.06 17.79
C PRO A 33 3.21 1.40 17.09
N GLY A 34 4.10 1.73 16.16
CA GLY A 34 3.91 2.89 15.30
C GLY A 34 2.66 2.76 14.43
N PHE A 35 2.08 3.89 14.06
CA PHE A 35 0.92 3.93 13.18
C PHE A 35 1.24 3.43 11.78
N VAL A 36 0.21 2.89 11.13
CA VAL A 36 0.24 2.46 9.72
C VAL A 36 -0.68 3.39 8.93
N ASP A 37 -0.11 4.12 7.97
CA ASP A 37 -0.89 4.88 7.01
C ASP A 37 -1.13 4.01 5.75
N MET A 38 -2.38 3.68 5.52
CA MET A 38 -2.77 2.81 4.39
C MET A 38 -2.98 3.58 3.09
N HIS A 39 -2.83 4.91 3.09
CA HIS A 39 -3.02 5.74 1.91
C HIS A 39 -2.13 6.99 1.94
N GLY A 40 -0.84 6.77 2.06
CA GLY A 40 0.15 7.84 2.06
C GLY A 40 0.91 7.89 0.73
N HIS A 41 0.94 9.06 0.09
CA HIS A 41 1.72 9.24 -1.14
C HIS A 41 3.11 9.77 -0.84
N ILE A 42 4.13 9.08 -1.36
CA ILE A 42 5.52 9.52 -1.26
C ILE A 42 5.69 10.77 -2.13
N GLY A 43 6.19 11.83 -1.53
CA GLY A 43 6.57 13.03 -2.26
C GLY A 43 7.67 12.76 -3.27
N GLY A 44 7.92 13.72 -4.13
CA GLY A 44 8.98 13.70 -5.14
C GLY A 44 9.04 15.02 -5.87
N GLU A 45 9.99 15.16 -6.76
CA GLU A 45 10.19 16.41 -7.52
C GLU A 45 8.94 16.85 -8.26
N GLU A 46 8.22 15.92 -8.89
CA GLU A 46 6.95 16.19 -9.57
C GLU A 46 5.84 16.70 -8.62
N GLN A 47 5.95 16.38 -7.34
CA GLN A 47 5.01 16.82 -6.33
C GLN A 47 5.51 18.07 -5.56
N GLY A 48 6.65 18.62 -5.94
CA GLY A 48 7.20 19.86 -5.41
C GLY A 48 7.86 19.75 -4.04
N VAL A 49 7.97 18.54 -3.45
CA VAL A 49 8.64 18.28 -2.18
C VAL A 49 9.50 17.04 -2.25
N SER A 50 10.63 17.05 -1.53
CA SER A 50 11.49 15.87 -1.49
C SER A 50 10.85 14.73 -0.70
N ALA A 51 11.08 13.50 -1.13
CA ALA A 51 10.61 12.31 -0.43
C ALA A 51 11.11 12.23 1.02
N GLU A 52 12.38 12.61 1.26
CA GLU A 52 12.94 12.63 2.62
C GLU A 52 12.21 13.57 3.58
N TYR A 53 11.74 14.71 3.08
CA TYR A 53 10.92 15.63 3.88
C TYR A 53 9.61 14.95 4.31
N VAL A 54 8.93 14.31 3.36
CA VAL A 54 7.68 13.58 3.62
C VAL A 54 7.89 12.42 4.60
N TYR A 55 8.99 11.66 4.47
CA TYR A 55 9.34 10.59 5.39
C TYR A 55 9.52 11.09 6.82
N LYS A 56 10.23 12.21 6.99
CA LYS A 56 10.47 12.82 8.30
C LYS A 56 9.17 13.32 8.93
N LEU A 57 8.25 13.87 8.14
CA LEU A 57 6.93 14.27 8.64
C LEU A 57 6.15 13.04 9.14
N TRP A 58 6.05 11.96 8.39
CA TRP A 58 5.40 10.74 8.84
C TRP A 58 6.02 10.19 10.12
N MET A 59 7.34 10.05 10.13
CA MET A 59 8.05 9.54 11.31
C MET A 59 7.86 10.44 12.54
N GLY A 60 7.86 11.76 12.35
CA GLY A 60 7.61 12.74 13.40
C GLY A 60 6.19 12.67 13.99
N HIS A 61 5.23 12.16 13.23
CA HIS A 61 3.86 11.91 13.69
C HIS A 61 3.62 10.47 14.16
N GLY A 62 4.68 9.66 14.29
CA GLY A 62 4.61 8.28 14.76
C GLY A 62 4.12 7.28 13.70
N ILE A 63 4.03 7.66 12.44
CA ILE A 63 3.70 6.76 11.32
C ILE A 63 4.98 6.06 10.89
N THR A 64 5.06 4.76 11.16
CA THR A 64 6.24 3.93 10.91
C THR A 64 6.08 2.95 9.75
N THR A 65 4.91 2.93 9.16
CA THR A 65 4.58 2.09 7.99
C THR A 65 3.62 2.85 7.10
N ILE A 66 3.87 2.85 5.79
CA ILE A 66 2.99 3.45 4.80
C ILE A 66 2.74 2.49 3.64
N ARG A 67 1.55 2.52 3.10
CA ARG A 67 1.26 2.02 1.77
C ARG A 67 1.12 3.21 0.83
N ASP A 68 1.96 3.26 -0.20
CA ASP A 68 1.81 4.23 -1.29
C ASP A 68 0.91 3.61 -2.37
N PRO A 69 -0.36 4.03 -2.45
CA PRO A 69 -1.29 3.44 -3.40
C PRO A 69 -1.17 4.03 -4.80
N GLY A 70 0.03 4.36 -5.24
CA GLY A 70 0.16 4.96 -6.55
C GLY A 70 1.54 5.20 -7.11
N CYS A 71 2.58 5.14 -6.31
CA CYS A 71 3.97 5.29 -6.76
C CYS A 71 4.17 6.40 -7.81
N GLY A 72 3.78 7.64 -7.48
CA GLY A 72 3.83 8.77 -8.42
C GLY A 72 5.20 9.01 -9.08
N ASN A 73 6.29 8.64 -8.39
CA ASN A 73 7.66 8.67 -8.92
C ASN A 73 8.05 7.41 -9.72
N GLY A 74 7.10 6.54 -10.01
CA GLY A 74 7.32 5.26 -10.67
C GLY A 74 7.59 4.09 -9.72
N VAL A 75 7.12 2.92 -10.12
CA VAL A 75 7.17 1.68 -9.30
C VAL A 75 8.60 1.31 -8.94
N ALA A 76 9.51 1.32 -9.91
CA ALA A 76 10.91 0.94 -9.68
C ALA A 76 11.60 1.87 -8.66
N TRP A 77 11.28 3.17 -8.70
CA TRP A 77 11.79 4.14 -7.74
C TRP A 77 11.23 3.86 -6.33
N CYS A 78 9.91 3.71 -6.18
CA CYS A 78 9.29 3.39 -4.88
C CYS A 78 9.82 2.07 -4.29
N ALA A 79 10.03 1.05 -5.12
CA ALA A 79 10.65 -0.20 -4.70
C ALA A 79 12.13 0.00 -4.27
N GLY A 80 12.82 0.95 -4.89
CA GLY A 80 14.14 1.40 -4.44
C GLY A 80 14.10 2.00 -3.05
N GLU A 81 13.18 2.92 -2.79
CA GLU A 81 12.98 3.54 -1.48
C GLU A 81 12.56 2.53 -0.41
N GLN A 82 11.72 1.57 -0.76
CA GLN A 82 11.39 0.43 0.12
C GLN A 82 12.66 -0.31 0.57
N ARG A 83 13.55 -0.65 -0.36
CA ARG A 83 14.82 -1.34 -0.03
C ARG A 83 15.74 -0.47 0.81
N ARG A 84 15.85 0.82 0.50
CA ARG A 84 16.67 1.78 1.28
C ARG A 84 16.14 1.92 2.71
N SER A 85 14.82 2.00 2.89
CA SER A 85 14.19 2.02 4.20
C SER A 85 14.43 0.72 4.96
N ALA A 86 14.24 -0.44 4.32
CA ALA A 86 14.46 -1.74 4.92
C ALA A 86 15.92 -1.97 5.36
N ALA A 87 16.87 -1.40 4.64
CA ALA A 87 18.29 -1.43 4.96
C ALA A 87 18.74 -0.35 5.98
N ASN A 88 17.81 0.47 6.49
CA ASN A 88 18.10 1.65 7.31
C ASN A 88 19.09 2.64 6.66
N ALA A 89 19.14 2.68 5.34
CA ALA A 89 19.95 3.62 4.58
C ALA A 89 19.35 5.04 4.54
N ILE A 90 18.08 5.15 4.86
CA ILE A 90 17.33 6.41 4.99
C ILE A 90 16.44 6.39 6.23
N THR A 91 16.15 7.56 6.78
CA THR A 91 15.13 7.70 7.83
C THR A 91 13.76 7.80 7.19
N ALA A 92 13.07 6.67 7.11
CA ALA A 92 11.76 6.55 6.47
C ALA A 92 10.91 5.48 7.15
N PRO A 93 9.57 5.57 7.07
CA PRO A 93 8.70 4.45 7.44
C PRO A 93 8.95 3.25 6.52
N ARG A 94 8.46 2.06 6.89
CA ARG A 94 8.38 0.94 5.96
C ARG A 94 7.44 1.29 4.82
N ILE A 95 7.85 1.03 3.57
CA ILE A 95 7.13 1.44 2.37
C ILE A 95 6.54 0.21 1.67
N PHE A 96 5.27 0.28 1.32
CA PHE A 96 4.56 -0.74 0.55
C PHE A 96 4.07 -0.14 -0.78
N PRO A 97 4.85 -0.30 -1.87
CA PRO A 97 4.56 0.34 -3.16
C PRO A 97 3.44 -0.37 -3.92
N TYR A 98 2.43 0.37 -4.36
CA TYR A 98 1.39 -0.09 -5.28
C TYR A 98 1.45 0.72 -6.58
N ALA A 99 1.29 0.05 -7.71
CA ALA A 99 1.25 0.68 -9.02
C ALA A 99 -0.15 1.20 -9.36
N PHE A 100 -0.27 2.37 -9.96
CA PHE A 100 -1.52 2.77 -10.63
C PHE A 100 -1.77 1.87 -11.84
N PHE A 101 -3.00 1.35 -11.95
CA PHE A 101 -3.37 0.54 -13.09
C PHE A 101 -3.19 1.29 -14.40
N ALA A 102 -2.58 0.63 -15.37
CA ALA A 102 -2.21 1.14 -16.69
C ALA A 102 -1.13 2.24 -16.69
N ALA A 103 -0.57 2.64 -15.53
CA ALA A 103 0.54 3.59 -15.51
C ALA A 103 1.83 2.97 -16.08
N GLU A 104 2.77 3.86 -16.46
CA GLU A 104 4.10 3.53 -16.98
C GLU A 104 4.10 2.77 -18.33
N ARG A 105 2.97 2.75 -19.03
CA ARG A 105 2.88 2.19 -20.39
C ARG A 105 2.83 3.27 -21.46
N LYS A 106 3.46 3.01 -22.58
CA LYS A 106 3.41 3.88 -23.77
C LYS A 106 2.09 3.74 -24.54
N ALA A 107 1.45 2.55 -24.45
CA ALA A 107 0.19 2.25 -25.10
C ALA A 107 -0.91 1.94 -24.05
N PRO A 108 -2.16 2.32 -24.31
CA PRO A 108 -3.26 1.98 -23.44
C PRO A 108 -3.45 0.46 -23.36
N ILE A 109 -4.02 0.00 -22.25
CA ILE A 109 -4.44 -1.39 -22.10
C ILE A 109 -5.78 -1.55 -22.82
N THR A 110 -5.85 -2.40 -23.84
CA THR A 110 -7.03 -2.52 -24.71
C THR A 110 -7.70 -3.87 -24.61
N ASP A 111 -7.03 -4.88 -24.09
CA ASP A 111 -7.57 -6.23 -23.92
C ASP A 111 -7.14 -6.87 -22.59
N PRO A 112 -7.78 -7.99 -22.19
CA PRO A 112 -7.47 -8.69 -20.94
C PRO A 112 -6.03 -9.20 -20.81
N GLU A 113 -5.39 -9.64 -21.90
CA GLU A 113 -4.02 -10.17 -21.82
C GLU A 113 -2.99 -9.03 -21.63
N ASP A 114 -3.23 -7.87 -22.21
CA ASP A 114 -2.47 -6.66 -21.91
C ASP A 114 -2.49 -6.32 -20.41
N ALA A 115 -3.66 -6.47 -19.77
CA ALA A 115 -3.80 -6.23 -18.34
C ALA A 115 -2.98 -7.23 -17.51
N ARG A 116 -3.03 -8.52 -17.88
CA ARG A 116 -2.21 -9.56 -17.23
C ARG A 116 -0.71 -9.29 -17.41
N ALA A 117 -0.30 -8.94 -18.62
CA ALA A 117 1.09 -8.61 -18.92
C ALA A 117 1.56 -7.41 -18.08
N TRP A 118 0.73 -6.37 -17.96
CA TRP A 118 1.03 -5.23 -17.13
C TRP A 118 1.22 -5.60 -15.64
N VAL A 119 0.37 -6.44 -15.09
CA VAL A 119 0.51 -6.91 -13.69
C VAL A 119 1.86 -7.61 -13.49
N ARG A 120 2.25 -8.50 -14.41
CA ARG A 120 3.55 -9.18 -14.36
C ARG A 120 4.72 -8.18 -14.45
N GLU A 121 4.59 -7.17 -15.31
CA GLU A 121 5.59 -6.11 -15.47
C GLU A 121 5.79 -5.31 -14.18
N VAL A 122 4.71 -4.79 -13.59
CA VAL A 122 4.85 -3.97 -12.37
C VAL A 122 5.31 -4.80 -11.16
N LYS A 123 4.95 -6.08 -11.10
CA LYS A 123 5.52 -7.00 -10.11
C LYS A 123 7.03 -7.13 -10.26
N ALA A 124 7.51 -7.31 -11.48
CA ALA A 124 8.94 -7.42 -11.76
C ALA A 124 9.70 -6.13 -11.37
N LYS A 125 9.06 -4.97 -11.46
CA LYS A 125 9.59 -3.68 -10.98
C LYS A 125 9.56 -3.53 -9.45
N GLY A 126 8.85 -4.41 -8.73
CA GLY A 126 8.78 -4.44 -7.27
C GLY A 126 7.48 -3.91 -6.67
N ALA A 127 6.41 -3.75 -7.44
CA ALA A 127 5.09 -3.46 -6.89
C ALA A 127 4.58 -4.61 -6.03
N LEU A 128 4.00 -4.28 -4.87
CA LEU A 128 3.35 -5.24 -3.98
C LEU A 128 1.84 -5.32 -4.23
N GLY A 129 1.31 -4.39 -4.99
CA GLY A 129 -0.09 -4.33 -5.32
C GLY A 129 -0.40 -3.35 -6.45
N MET A 130 -1.68 -3.30 -6.80
CA MET A 130 -2.25 -2.42 -7.80
C MET A 130 -3.26 -1.47 -7.15
N LYS A 131 -3.24 -0.20 -7.56
CA LYS A 131 -4.32 0.76 -7.34
C LYS A 131 -5.11 0.92 -8.62
N CYS A 132 -6.42 0.67 -8.57
CA CYS A 132 -7.29 0.97 -9.71
C CYS A 132 -8.29 2.10 -9.41
N PHE A 133 -8.81 2.66 -10.49
CA PHE A 133 -9.95 3.58 -10.51
C PHE A 133 -11.12 2.91 -11.24
N GLY A 134 -11.50 3.41 -12.40
CA GLY A 134 -12.44 2.78 -13.31
C GLY A 134 -11.73 2.31 -14.57
N TYR A 135 -12.21 1.22 -15.12
CA TYR A 135 -11.78 0.71 -16.42
C TYR A 135 -12.84 -0.26 -16.98
N ARG A 136 -12.66 -0.76 -18.19
CA ARG A 136 -13.53 -1.81 -18.74
C ARG A 136 -13.56 -3.03 -17.81
N PRO A 137 -14.75 -3.57 -17.49
CA PRO A 137 -14.89 -4.67 -16.53
C PRO A 137 -14.03 -5.90 -16.86
N ASP A 138 -14.02 -6.34 -18.12
CA ASP A 138 -13.27 -7.50 -18.61
C ASP A 138 -11.75 -7.35 -18.41
N ILE A 139 -11.25 -6.15 -18.62
CA ILE A 139 -9.83 -5.81 -18.44
C ILE A 139 -9.46 -5.78 -16.96
N LEU A 140 -10.29 -5.14 -16.11
CA LEU A 140 -10.06 -5.12 -14.68
C LEU A 140 -10.14 -6.51 -14.07
N GLU A 141 -11.12 -7.31 -14.44
CA GLU A 141 -11.27 -8.70 -13.97
C GLU A 141 -10.01 -9.52 -14.28
N ALA A 142 -9.48 -9.39 -15.50
CA ALA A 142 -8.22 -10.04 -15.87
C ALA A 142 -7.02 -9.56 -15.05
N ALA A 143 -6.96 -8.26 -14.74
CA ALA A 143 -5.92 -7.72 -13.86
C ALA A 143 -6.04 -8.28 -12.43
N PHE A 144 -7.24 -8.33 -11.86
CA PHE A 144 -7.49 -8.89 -10.52
C PHE A 144 -7.13 -10.38 -10.43
N ASP A 145 -7.52 -11.17 -11.44
CA ASP A 145 -7.16 -12.59 -11.54
C ASP A 145 -5.64 -12.77 -11.58
N GLU A 146 -4.95 -11.97 -12.39
CA GLU A 146 -3.48 -12.05 -12.45
C GLU A 146 -2.81 -11.60 -11.15
N LEU A 147 -3.33 -10.55 -10.47
CA LEU A 147 -2.84 -10.14 -9.16
C LEU A 147 -2.88 -11.28 -8.15
N GLN A 148 -3.98 -12.04 -8.10
CA GLN A 148 -4.11 -13.20 -7.21
C GLN A 148 -3.07 -14.28 -7.55
N LYS A 149 -2.91 -14.63 -8.84
CA LYS A 149 -1.90 -15.58 -9.30
C LYS A 149 -0.48 -15.15 -8.92
N GLN A 150 -0.24 -13.86 -8.94
CA GLN A 150 1.06 -13.28 -8.57
C GLN A 150 1.23 -13.05 -7.07
N GLY A 151 0.22 -13.33 -6.23
CA GLY A 151 0.26 -13.06 -4.79
C GLY A 151 0.29 -11.57 -4.43
N MET A 152 -0.16 -10.72 -5.33
CA MET A 152 -0.22 -9.27 -5.15
C MET A 152 -1.55 -8.83 -4.52
N ARG A 153 -1.56 -7.65 -3.94
CA ARG A 153 -2.73 -7.02 -3.34
C ARG A 153 -3.34 -5.99 -4.27
N SER A 154 -4.55 -5.54 -3.93
CA SER A 154 -5.27 -4.53 -4.70
C SER A 154 -5.90 -3.47 -3.80
N ALA A 155 -5.92 -2.24 -4.30
CA ALA A 155 -6.65 -1.12 -3.74
C ALA A 155 -7.48 -0.49 -4.86
N CYS A 156 -8.74 -0.21 -4.64
CA CYS A 156 -9.57 0.40 -5.67
C CYS A 156 -10.30 1.64 -5.15
N ARG A 157 -10.17 2.74 -5.87
CA ARG A 157 -11.11 3.84 -5.85
C ARG A 157 -12.00 3.69 -7.07
N HIS A 158 -13.22 3.23 -6.88
CA HIS A 158 -14.14 3.09 -7.99
C HIS A 158 -14.44 4.47 -8.59
N ALA A 159 -14.22 4.63 -9.89
CA ALA A 159 -14.48 5.91 -10.54
C ALA A 159 -15.98 6.18 -10.57
N GLN A 160 -16.38 7.39 -10.19
CA GLN A 160 -17.79 7.78 -10.11
C GLN A 160 -18.55 7.58 -11.42
N LEU A 161 -17.88 7.77 -12.56
CA LEU A 161 -18.47 7.55 -13.88
C LEU A 161 -18.60 6.06 -14.26
N ASP A 162 -17.97 5.17 -13.53
CA ASP A 162 -17.94 3.72 -13.84
C ASP A 162 -18.66 2.84 -12.81
N VAL A 163 -19.14 3.42 -11.70
CA VAL A 163 -19.75 2.65 -10.60
C VAL A 163 -21.01 1.85 -11.00
N ALA A 164 -21.67 2.25 -12.08
CA ALA A 164 -22.77 1.49 -12.67
C ALA A 164 -22.32 0.16 -13.28
N ARG A 165 -21.07 0.07 -13.74
CA ARG A 165 -20.49 -1.11 -14.36
C ARG A 165 -19.61 -1.92 -13.40
N VAL A 166 -18.85 -1.23 -12.55
CA VAL A 166 -17.91 -1.83 -11.60
C VAL A 166 -18.03 -1.11 -10.27
N ASN A 167 -18.66 -1.74 -9.31
CA ASN A 167 -18.77 -1.25 -7.93
C ASN A 167 -18.02 -2.18 -6.96
N VAL A 168 -18.12 -1.90 -5.66
CA VAL A 168 -17.39 -2.66 -4.64
C VAL A 168 -17.79 -4.14 -4.59
N LEU A 169 -19.05 -4.50 -4.86
CA LEU A 169 -19.47 -5.90 -4.88
C LEU A 169 -18.82 -6.67 -6.05
N THR A 170 -18.68 -6.01 -7.19
CA THR A 170 -18.01 -6.59 -8.36
C THR A 170 -16.54 -6.85 -8.04
N THR A 171 -15.82 -5.83 -7.58
CA THR A 171 -14.40 -5.95 -7.28
C THR A 171 -14.10 -6.85 -6.07
N ALA A 172 -15.02 -6.91 -5.09
CA ALA A 172 -14.89 -7.85 -3.97
C ALA A 172 -14.94 -9.31 -4.45
N ARG A 173 -15.82 -9.63 -5.43
CA ARG A 173 -15.84 -10.97 -6.05
C ARG A 173 -14.57 -11.28 -6.82
N TRP A 174 -13.91 -10.27 -7.37
CA TRP A 174 -12.61 -10.40 -8.03
C TRP A 174 -11.42 -10.43 -7.05
N GLY A 175 -11.66 -10.32 -5.73
CA GLY A 175 -10.62 -10.41 -4.70
C GLY A 175 -10.00 -9.07 -4.34
N LEU A 176 -10.76 -7.98 -4.39
CA LEU A 176 -10.30 -6.67 -3.90
C LEU A 176 -9.83 -6.77 -2.44
N THR A 177 -8.64 -6.24 -2.16
CA THR A 177 -8.07 -6.25 -0.81
C THR A 177 -8.52 -5.05 0.03
N SER A 178 -8.60 -3.85 -0.57
CA SER A 178 -9.05 -2.64 0.11
C SER A 178 -9.77 -1.70 -0.82
N MET A 179 -10.81 -1.08 -0.28
CA MET A 179 -11.54 0.00 -0.95
C MET A 179 -10.99 1.35 -0.47
N GLU A 180 -10.84 2.27 -1.40
CA GLU A 180 -10.36 3.63 -1.14
C GLU A 180 -11.48 4.64 -1.42
N HIS A 181 -11.60 5.68 -0.58
CA HIS A 181 -12.46 6.85 -0.79
C HIS A 181 -13.98 6.61 -0.84
N TRP A 182 -14.46 5.42 -0.50
CA TRP A 182 -15.89 5.08 -0.38
C TRP A 182 -16.71 5.05 -1.69
N TYR A 183 -16.14 5.43 -2.82
CA TYR A 183 -16.82 5.34 -4.11
C TYR A 183 -17.10 3.88 -4.48
N GLY A 184 -18.26 3.63 -5.06
CA GLY A 184 -18.71 2.28 -5.42
C GLY A 184 -19.37 1.50 -4.27
N LEU A 185 -19.35 2.03 -3.01
CA LEU A 185 -20.00 1.39 -1.88
C LEU A 185 -21.49 1.70 -1.85
N ARG A 186 -21.87 2.97 -1.98
CA ARG A 186 -23.27 3.39 -1.98
C ARG A 186 -24.04 2.75 -3.12
N GLU A 187 -23.44 2.76 -4.30
CA GLU A 187 -24.01 2.18 -5.53
C GLU A 187 -24.19 0.68 -5.40
N ALA A 188 -23.38 0.00 -4.62
CA ALA A 188 -23.50 -1.42 -4.37
C ALA A 188 -24.66 -1.81 -3.44
N LEU A 189 -25.25 -0.85 -2.72
CA LEU A 189 -26.40 -1.09 -1.84
C LEU A 189 -27.73 -1.18 -2.60
N PHE A 190 -27.76 -0.76 -3.87
CA PHE A 190 -28.97 -0.73 -4.70
C PHE A 190 -28.75 -1.58 -5.93
N ALA A 191 -29.47 -2.71 -6.02
CA ALA A 191 -29.38 -3.63 -7.14
C ALA A 191 -30.13 -3.14 -8.39
N ASP A 192 -31.09 -2.25 -8.19
CA ASP A 192 -32.09 -1.84 -9.19
C ASP A 192 -31.86 -0.43 -9.73
N ARG A 193 -30.90 0.29 -9.20
CA ARG A 193 -30.63 1.68 -9.61
C ARG A 193 -29.18 2.06 -9.42
N THR A 194 -28.71 3.00 -10.24
CA THR A 194 -27.43 3.71 -10.02
C THR A 194 -27.70 4.96 -9.21
N VAL A 195 -26.96 5.14 -8.12
CA VAL A 195 -26.95 6.37 -7.32
C VAL A 195 -25.72 7.16 -7.73
N GLN A 196 -25.91 8.35 -8.26
CA GLN A 196 -24.86 9.30 -8.63
C GLN A 196 -24.80 10.46 -7.63
#